data_8bc735ee54b68ec9c97fbdcb649fa170
#
_entry.id   8bc735ee54b68ec9c97fbdcb649fa170
#
_cell.length_a   1.000
_cell.length_b   1.000
_cell.length_c   1.000
_cell.angle_alpha   90.00
_cell.angle_beta   90.00
_cell.angle_gamma   90.00
#
_symmetry.space_group_name_H-M   'P 1'
#
loop_
_entity.id
_entity.type
_entity.pdbx_description
1 polymer ?
#
loop_
_entity_poly.entity_id
_entity_poly.type
_entity_poly.pdbx_seq_one_letter_code
_entity_poly.pdbx_strand_id
1 'polypeptide(L)'
;MFKQINHSFAAKLNIYLISSAFLLWGIGFCLFYHYSSRAIEHQAYLKIDESAEKINLKVTRLLRTIEKIPENLSWIIPSYVTHADSIYAITRQVVLNNYEIFGCAIAFEPYYFPDKGYYFAPYSYMSGDSVVTTQIDPKYDYYQKNWYRISKERNVSRWSRPYHELSSNDILTSTYSVPLRDPKNNVIGIFSVDLSLNWLTELIDSVKPYEDSYSIIVNREGRYILHPGNDFFTDLDKDILHEAEILQDTNASKLAHLMMQGQKGKGVFVNNHVKYYIYFTPILGTEWNMATLFPYSHIFDKLHRFTWIIILSSVLFLALLVIICTTTVRKITRPLKIFAASTHSIAEGNFNITLPVIHTQDEMLDLYNAFSEMQEKLSKYMKRSGLMNQK
;
A
#
# COMPACT_ATOMS: atom_id res chain seq x y z
N MET A 1 -50.87 17.23 7.98
CA MET A 1 -50.15 16.16 8.68
C MET A 1 -49.44 16.63 9.97
N PHE A 2 -48.72 17.73 9.99
CA PHE A 2 -48.03 18.26 11.20
C PHE A 2 -48.95 18.73 12.34
N LYS A 3 -50.17 19.21 12.08
CA LYS A 3 -51.14 19.67 13.12
C LYS A 3 -51.74 18.52 13.97
N GLN A 4 -51.81 17.28 13.44
CA GLN A 4 -52.35 16.13 14.19
C GLN A 4 -51.33 15.50 15.14
N ILE A 5 -50.02 15.71 14.88
CA ILE A 5 -48.94 15.18 15.72
C ILE A 5 -48.88 15.85 17.10
N ASN A 6 -49.28 17.11 17.20
CA ASN A 6 -49.27 17.86 18.45
C ASN A 6 -50.33 17.45 19.50
N HIS A 7 -51.30 16.62 19.13
CA HIS A 7 -52.38 16.19 20.04
C HIS A 7 -52.25 14.72 20.50
N SER A 8 -51.28 13.95 20.00
CA SER A 8 -51.14 12.55 20.39
C SER A 8 -49.91 12.37 21.31
N PHE A 9 -50.15 11.94 22.56
CA PHE A 9 -49.09 11.58 23.50
C PHE A 9 -48.11 10.55 22.92
N ALA A 10 -48.65 9.51 22.25
CA ALA A 10 -47.87 8.50 21.58
C ALA A 10 -46.92 9.08 20.50
N ALA A 11 -47.38 10.05 19.72
CA ALA A 11 -46.57 10.68 18.70
C ALA A 11 -45.43 11.52 19.31
N LYS A 12 -45.70 12.27 20.38
CA LYS A 12 -44.69 13.05 21.10
C LYS A 12 -43.65 12.13 21.72
N LEU A 13 -44.05 11.06 22.40
CA LEU A 13 -43.13 10.10 23.03
C LEU A 13 -42.25 9.43 22.00
N ASN A 14 -42.80 8.99 20.85
CA ASN A 14 -42.04 8.44 19.76
C ASN A 14 -40.97 9.42 19.23
N ILE A 15 -41.37 10.69 18.99
CA ILE A 15 -40.42 11.70 18.49
C ILE A 15 -39.27 11.91 19.49
N TYR A 16 -39.55 12.03 20.77
CA TYR A 16 -38.50 12.21 21.79
C TYR A 16 -37.57 10.99 21.87
N LEU A 17 -38.10 9.76 21.90
CA LEU A 17 -37.30 8.53 21.95
C LEU A 17 -36.44 8.34 20.69
N ILE A 18 -37.04 8.53 19.52
CA ILE A 18 -36.31 8.38 18.25
C ILE A 18 -35.27 9.48 18.10
N SER A 19 -35.58 10.73 18.43
CA SER A 19 -34.61 11.83 18.31
C SER A 19 -33.43 11.69 19.29
N SER A 20 -33.67 11.29 20.54
CA SER A 20 -32.60 11.05 21.50
C SER A 20 -31.73 9.87 21.11
N ALA A 21 -32.35 8.78 20.67
CA ALA A 21 -31.61 7.61 20.18
C ALA A 21 -30.78 7.92 18.94
N PHE A 22 -31.34 8.69 17.98
CA PHE A 22 -30.65 9.15 16.79
C PHE A 22 -29.45 10.04 17.12
N LEU A 23 -29.60 10.96 18.10
CA LEU A 23 -28.53 11.85 18.52
C LEU A 23 -27.36 11.06 19.18
N LEU A 24 -27.67 10.16 20.13
CA LEU A 24 -26.68 9.32 20.79
C LEU A 24 -25.94 8.41 19.78
N TRP A 25 -26.72 7.79 18.87
CA TRP A 25 -26.16 6.96 17.82
C TRP A 25 -25.28 7.77 16.87
N GLY A 26 -25.71 8.98 16.45
CA GLY A 26 -24.93 9.85 15.56
C GLY A 26 -23.59 10.27 16.16
N ILE A 27 -23.57 10.62 17.44
CA ILE A 27 -22.32 10.92 18.17
C ILE A 27 -21.41 9.68 18.21
N GLY A 28 -21.94 8.53 18.62
CA GLY A 28 -21.20 7.28 18.66
C GLY A 28 -20.64 6.87 17.30
N PHE A 29 -21.44 7.00 16.24
CA PHE A 29 -21.03 6.74 14.86
C PHE A 29 -19.89 7.67 14.40
N CYS A 30 -20.01 8.97 14.62
CA CYS A 30 -18.96 9.94 14.27
C CYS A 30 -17.63 9.62 14.98
N LEU A 31 -17.66 9.34 16.27
CA LEU A 31 -16.48 8.98 17.03
C LEU A 31 -15.86 7.68 16.53
N PHE A 32 -16.67 6.65 16.33
CA PHE A 32 -16.23 5.34 15.82
C PHE A 32 -15.63 5.46 14.42
N TYR A 33 -16.30 6.17 13.49
CA TYR A 33 -15.83 6.39 12.14
C TYR A 33 -14.48 7.13 12.12
N HIS A 34 -14.38 8.21 12.90
CA HIS A 34 -13.14 8.99 12.95
C HIS A 34 -11.97 8.20 13.50
N TYR A 35 -12.19 7.44 14.58
CA TYR A 35 -11.15 6.61 15.18
C TYR A 35 -10.75 5.43 14.26
N SER A 36 -11.74 4.73 13.71
CA SER A 36 -11.52 3.59 12.83
C SER A 36 -10.79 3.99 11.54
N SER A 37 -11.19 5.10 10.91
CA SER A 37 -10.52 5.60 9.69
C SER A 37 -9.05 5.91 9.93
N ARG A 38 -8.72 6.58 11.04
CA ARG A 38 -7.31 6.87 11.39
C ARG A 38 -6.50 5.60 11.69
N ALA A 39 -7.10 4.64 12.37
CA ALA A 39 -6.43 3.37 12.68
C ALA A 39 -6.12 2.57 11.41
N ILE A 40 -7.08 2.47 10.49
CA ILE A 40 -6.92 1.77 9.21
C ILE A 40 -5.87 2.48 8.33
N GLU A 41 -5.95 3.81 8.25
CA GLU A 41 -4.97 4.62 7.51
C GLU A 41 -3.55 4.39 8.06
N HIS A 42 -3.37 4.47 9.36
CA HIS A 42 -2.07 4.23 9.99
C HIS A 42 -1.53 2.82 9.72
N GLN A 43 -2.38 1.79 9.84
CA GLN A 43 -1.99 0.41 9.54
C GLN A 43 -1.65 0.22 8.05
N ALA A 44 -2.37 0.89 7.15
CA ALA A 44 -2.07 0.85 5.71
C ALA A 44 -0.67 1.41 5.42
N TYR A 45 -0.32 2.57 5.99
CA TYR A 45 1.02 3.14 5.85
C TYR A 45 2.12 2.25 6.44
N LEU A 46 1.92 1.67 7.63
CA LEU A 46 2.90 0.75 8.21
C LEU A 46 3.15 -0.46 7.32
N LYS A 47 2.10 -1.04 6.74
CA LYS A 47 2.22 -2.17 5.83
C LYS A 47 2.94 -1.83 4.53
N ILE A 48 2.73 -0.63 3.99
CA ILE A 48 3.42 -0.11 2.81
C ILE A 48 4.90 0.08 3.11
N ASP A 49 5.22 0.77 4.22
CA ASP A 49 6.59 0.99 4.67
C ASP A 49 7.34 -0.34 4.84
N GLU A 50 6.72 -1.33 5.50
CA GLU A 50 7.27 -2.67 5.67
C GLU A 50 7.49 -3.39 4.32
N SER A 51 6.55 -3.26 3.39
CA SER A 51 6.67 -3.89 2.08
C SER A 51 7.80 -3.25 1.26
N ALA A 52 7.90 -1.93 1.24
CA ALA A 52 8.98 -1.20 0.57
C ALA A 52 10.35 -1.55 1.16
N GLU A 53 10.46 -1.64 2.49
CA GLU A 53 11.69 -2.06 3.18
C GLU A 53 12.09 -3.50 2.79
N LYS A 54 11.14 -4.43 2.74
CA LYS A 54 11.39 -5.82 2.30
C LYS A 54 11.92 -5.87 0.86
N ILE A 55 11.36 -5.08 -0.05
CA ILE A 55 11.85 -5.00 -1.43
C ILE A 55 13.29 -4.47 -1.44
N ASN A 56 13.54 -3.36 -0.73
CA ASN A 56 14.91 -2.79 -0.63
C ASN A 56 15.91 -3.79 -0.07
N LEU A 57 15.58 -4.49 1.01
CA LEU A 57 16.44 -5.52 1.60
C LEU A 57 16.70 -6.68 0.63
N LYS A 58 15.72 -7.08 -0.18
CA LYS A 58 15.90 -8.12 -1.21
C LYS A 58 16.86 -7.65 -2.28
N VAL A 59 16.71 -6.43 -2.79
CA VAL A 59 17.61 -5.82 -3.77
C VAL A 59 19.01 -5.65 -3.18
N THR A 60 19.12 -5.11 -1.97
CA THR A 60 20.42 -4.95 -1.27
C THR A 60 21.16 -6.28 -1.14
N ARG A 61 20.45 -7.32 -0.73
CA ARG A 61 21.03 -8.67 -0.57
C ARG A 61 21.51 -9.24 -1.92
N LEU A 62 20.70 -9.06 -2.96
CA LEU A 62 21.06 -9.47 -4.32
C LEU A 62 22.32 -8.77 -4.81
N LEU A 63 22.38 -7.44 -4.74
CA LEU A 63 23.55 -6.68 -5.19
C LEU A 63 24.80 -7.09 -4.41
N ARG A 64 24.68 -7.31 -3.10
CA ARG A 64 25.78 -7.82 -2.28
C ARG A 64 26.26 -9.21 -2.70
N THR A 65 25.34 -10.09 -3.08
CA THR A 65 25.71 -11.41 -3.61
C THR A 65 26.53 -11.27 -4.89
N ILE A 66 26.08 -10.44 -5.83
CA ILE A 66 26.78 -10.17 -7.09
C ILE A 66 28.15 -9.53 -6.83
N GLU A 67 28.25 -8.51 -5.99
CA GLU A 67 29.51 -7.82 -5.63
C GLU A 67 30.57 -8.77 -5.08
N LYS A 68 30.16 -9.72 -4.24
CA LYS A 68 31.08 -10.65 -3.58
C LYS A 68 31.81 -11.59 -4.54
N ILE A 69 31.26 -11.87 -5.70
CA ILE A 69 31.85 -12.80 -6.66
C ILE A 69 33.15 -12.23 -7.24
N PRO A 70 33.15 -11.06 -7.91
CA PRO A 70 34.41 -10.50 -8.41
C PRO A 70 35.35 -10.05 -7.27
N GLU A 71 34.83 -9.56 -6.13
CA GLU A 71 35.68 -9.21 -4.99
C GLU A 71 36.46 -10.40 -4.46
N ASN A 72 35.81 -11.55 -4.28
CA ASN A 72 36.48 -12.77 -3.76
C ASN A 72 37.45 -13.42 -4.75
N LEU A 73 37.24 -13.23 -6.05
CA LEU A 73 38.10 -13.80 -7.10
C LEU A 73 39.20 -12.83 -7.55
N SER A 74 39.10 -11.54 -7.29
CA SER A 74 40.02 -10.51 -7.79
C SER A 74 41.43 -10.68 -7.36
N TRP A 75 41.72 -11.24 -6.17
CA TRP A 75 43.05 -11.49 -5.66
C TRP A 75 43.65 -12.83 -6.16
N ILE A 76 42.78 -13.79 -6.53
CA ILE A 76 43.22 -15.13 -7.01
C ILE A 76 43.79 -15.01 -8.42
N ILE A 77 43.11 -14.23 -9.30
CA ILE A 77 43.49 -14.15 -10.72
C ILE A 77 44.91 -13.69 -10.92
N PRO A 78 45.38 -12.56 -10.36
CA PRO A 78 46.77 -12.11 -10.52
C PRO A 78 47.79 -13.06 -9.93
N SER A 79 47.42 -13.83 -8.92
CA SER A 79 48.36 -14.69 -8.17
C SER A 79 48.53 -16.09 -8.76
N TYR A 80 47.44 -16.63 -9.36
CA TYR A 80 47.41 -18.05 -9.74
C TYR A 80 47.14 -18.30 -11.23
N VAL A 81 46.70 -17.30 -12.00
CA VAL A 81 46.43 -17.48 -13.43
C VAL A 81 47.71 -17.23 -14.24
N THR A 82 48.35 -18.30 -14.62
CA THR A 82 49.59 -18.26 -15.44
C THR A 82 49.32 -18.34 -16.94
N HIS A 83 48.17 -18.87 -17.33
CA HIS A 83 47.79 -19.05 -18.72
C HIS A 83 46.59 -18.19 -19.07
N ALA A 84 46.72 -17.31 -20.07
CA ALA A 84 45.67 -16.38 -20.51
C ALA A 84 44.37 -17.10 -20.88
N ASP A 85 44.44 -18.28 -21.51
CA ASP A 85 43.25 -19.03 -21.92
C ASP A 85 42.37 -19.54 -20.78
N SER A 86 42.94 -19.67 -19.55
CA SER A 86 42.19 -20.04 -18.36
C SER A 86 41.12 -18.98 -17.99
N ILE A 87 41.32 -17.73 -18.41
CA ILE A 87 40.37 -16.63 -18.13
C ILE A 87 39.03 -16.87 -18.80
N TYR A 88 38.98 -17.46 -20.01
CA TYR A 88 37.72 -17.84 -20.68
C TYR A 88 36.92 -18.85 -19.84
N ALA A 89 37.59 -19.82 -19.25
CA ALA A 89 36.93 -20.80 -18.39
C ALA A 89 36.41 -20.13 -17.09
N ILE A 90 37.17 -19.20 -16.52
CA ILE A 90 36.76 -18.48 -15.29
C ILE A 90 35.52 -17.65 -15.57
N THR A 91 35.49 -16.80 -16.62
CA THR A 91 34.35 -15.98 -16.95
C THR A 91 33.10 -16.83 -17.21
N ARG A 92 33.28 -17.98 -17.94
CA ARG A 92 32.20 -18.92 -18.19
C ARG A 92 31.65 -19.54 -16.91
N GLN A 93 32.48 -19.97 -15.99
CA GLN A 93 32.07 -20.59 -14.73
C GLN A 93 31.37 -19.58 -13.81
N VAL A 94 31.79 -18.31 -13.82
CA VAL A 94 31.11 -17.25 -13.07
C VAL A 94 29.66 -17.11 -13.53
N VAL A 95 29.41 -17.05 -14.83
CA VAL A 95 28.05 -16.93 -15.37
C VAL A 95 27.21 -18.20 -15.15
N LEU A 96 27.82 -19.40 -15.38
CA LEU A 96 27.13 -20.67 -15.21
C LEU A 96 26.66 -20.96 -13.79
N ASN A 97 27.43 -20.53 -12.80
CA ASN A 97 27.16 -20.85 -11.39
C ASN A 97 26.40 -19.75 -10.64
N ASN A 98 26.09 -18.62 -11.29
CA ASN A 98 25.44 -17.48 -10.67
C ASN A 98 24.37 -16.91 -11.61
N TYR A 99 23.15 -17.37 -11.44
CA TYR A 99 22.01 -17.02 -12.31
C TYR A 99 21.63 -15.52 -12.23
N GLU A 100 22.10 -14.80 -11.21
CA GLU A 100 21.91 -13.36 -11.06
C GLU A 100 22.85 -12.56 -11.96
N ILE A 101 23.92 -13.18 -12.45
CA ILE A 101 24.93 -12.55 -13.32
C ILE A 101 24.55 -12.81 -14.77
N PHE A 102 24.22 -11.74 -15.49
CA PHE A 102 23.95 -11.79 -16.91
C PHE A 102 25.23 -12.01 -17.73
N GLY A 103 26.31 -11.30 -17.39
CA GLY A 103 27.59 -11.35 -18.07
C GLY A 103 28.77 -11.20 -17.12
N CYS A 104 29.92 -11.63 -17.59
CA CYS A 104 31.18 -11.54 -16.85
C CYS A 104 32.34 -11.29 -17.80
N ALA A 105 33.10 -10.22 -17.58
CA ALA A 105 34.30 -9.92 -18.32
C ALA A 105 35.52 -9.79 -17.37
N ILE A 106 36.69 -10.23 -17.83
CA ILE A 106 37.95 -9.92 -17.20
C ILE A 106 38.83 -9.28 -18.27
N ALA A 107 38.97 -7.97 -18.18
CA ALA A 107 39.68 -7.15 -19.15
C ALA A 107 41.02 -6.70 -18.60
N PHE A 108 42.11 -6.96 -19.33
CA PHE A 108 43.45 -6.66 -18.89
C PHE A 108 44.04 -5.40 -19.53
N GLU A 109 45.07 -4.85 -18.90
CA GLU A 109 45.88 -3.78 -19.46
C GLU A 109 46.61 -4.23 -20.74
N PRO A 110 46.94 -3.29 -21.64
CA PRO A 110 47.65 -3.60 -22.88
C PRO A 110 48.91 -4.46 -22.65
N TYR A 111 49.01 -5.55 -23.41
CA TYR A 111 50.17 -6.45 -23.37
C TYR A 111 50.44 -7.11 -22.00
N TYR A 112 49.47 -7.11 -21.07
CA TYR A 112 49.63 -7.82 -19.80
C TYR A 112 49.95 -9.33 -20.04
N PHE A 113 49.29 -9.92 -21.02
CA PHE A 113 49.70 -11.19 -21.65
C PHE A 113 50.30 -10.88 -23.02
N PRO A 114 51.61 -10.95 -23.20
CA PRO A 114 52.25 -10.51 -24.43
C PRO A 114 51.78 -11.25 -25.70
N ASP A 115 51.41 -12.53 -25.58
CA ASP A 115 50.87 -13.37 -26.64
C ASP A 115 49.43 -13.01 -27.04
N LYS A 116 48.68 -12.26 -26.23
CA LYS A 116 47.32 -11.83 -26.49
C LYS A 116 47.19 -10.40 -27.10
N GLY A 117 48.30 -9.68 -27.14
CA GLY A 117 48.37 -8.35 -27.76
C GLY A 117 47.76 -7.21 -26.94
N TYR A 118 47.30 -6.17 -27.65
CA TYR A 118 46.84 -4.93 -27.04
C TYR A 118 45.49 -5.09 -26.34
N TYR A 119 44.51 -5.80 -26.94
CA TYR A 119 43.21 -6.04 -26.37
C TYR A 119 43.06 -7.50 -25.93
N PHE A 120 42.90 -7.69 -24.62
CA PHE A 120 42.58 -9.00 -24.09
C PHE A 120 41.51 -8.89 -23.02
N ALA A 121 40.27 -9.27 -23.35
CA ALA A 121 39.12 -9.22 -22.46
C ALA A 121 38.13 -10.37 -22.75
N PRO A 122 38.39 -11.58 -22.24
CA PRO A 122 37.44 -12.67 -22.26
C PRO A 122 36.10 -12.26 -21.62
N TYR A 123 35.02 -12.55 -22.31
CA TYR A 123 33.67 -12.24 -21.89
C TYR A 123 32.73 -13.42 -22.07
N SER A 124 31.95 -13.72 -21.04
CA SER A 124 30.92 -14.75 -21.08
C SER A 124 29.59 -14.12 -20.68
N TYR A 125 28.50 -14.49 -21.38
CA TYR A 125 27.17 -13.95 -21.11
C TYR A 125 26.07 -14.97 -21.39
N MET A 126 24.90 -14.78 -20.78
CA MET A 126 23.71 -15.58 -21.02
C MET A 126 23.07 -15.22 -22.38
N SER A 127 22.83 -16.25 -23.21
CA SER A 127 22.11 -16.15 -24.47
C SER A 127 21.02 -17.22 -24.50
N GLY A 128 19.80 -16.83 -24.16
CA GLY A 128 18.75 -17.79 -23.81
C GLY A 128 19.17 -18.67 -22.63
N ASP A 129 19.10 -19.98 -22.78
CA ASP A 129 19.46 -20.95 -21.75
C ASP A 129 20.93 -21.41 -21.81
N SER A 130 21.76 -20.75 -22.61
CA SER A 130 23.17 -21.14 -22.79
C SER A 130 24.12 -19.98 -22.49
N VAL A 131 25.36 -20.34 -22.08
CA VAL A 131 26.41 -19.36 -21.89
C VAL A 131 27.31 -19.32 -23.12
N VAL A 132 27.39 -18.15 -23.74
CA VAL A 132 28.32 -17.84 -24.83
C VAL A 132 29.60 -17.25 -24.23
N THR A 133 30.74 -17.69 -24.70
CA THR A 133 32.06 -17.18 -24.29
C THR A 133 32.80 -16.67 -25.50
N THR A 134 33.30 -15.44 -25.45
CA THR A 134 33.98 -14.77 -26.55
C THR A 134 35.07 -13.83 -26.06
N GLN A 135 35.81 -13.24 -26.99
CA GLN A 135 36.70 -12.09 -26.78
C GLN A 135 35.90 -10.82 -27.09
N ILE A 136 35.98 -9.81 -26.26
CA ILE A 136 35.37 -8.48 -26.57
C ILE A 136 36.06 -7.93 -27.82
N ASP A 137 35.25 -7.55 -28.81
CA ASP A 137 35.73 -6.99 -30.09
C ASP A 137 36.59 -5.73 -29.82
N PRO A 138 37.83 -5.66 -30.38
CA PRO A 138 38.66 -4.46 -30.26
C PRO A 138 38.00 -3.16 -30.70
N LYS A 139 37.02 -3.20 -31.62
CA LYS A 139 36.23 -2.04 -32.04
C LYS A 139 35.39 -1.44 -30.92
N TYR A 140 35.06 -2.23 -29.90
CA TYR A 140 34.34 -1.77 -28.73
C TYR A 140 35.17 -0.83 -27.86
N ASP A 141 36.48 -0.92 -27.93
CA ASP A 141 37.46 -0.16 -27.15
C ASP A 141 37.08 -0.01 -25.68
N TYR A 142 37.14 -1.12 -24.93
CA TYR A 142 36.68 -1.15 -23.52
C TYR A 142 37.48 -0.20 -22.64
N TYR A 143 38.70 0.22 -23.02
CA TYR A 143 39.49 1.18 -22.25
C TYR A 143 38.77 2.55 -22.10
N GLN A 144 37.95 2.92 -23.09
CA GLN A 144 37.14 4.17 -23.07
C GLN A 144 35.82 4.02 -22.33
N LYS A 145 35.40 2.81 -22.04
CA LYS A 145 34.11 2.56 -21.40
C LYS A 145 34.15 2.89 -19.92
N ASN A 146 33.06 3.48 -19.43
CA ASN A 146 32.98 3.95 -18.03
C ASN A 146 33.19 2.84 -17.00
N TRP A 147 32.71 1.62 -17.27
CA TRP A 147 32.87 0.49 -16.36
C TRP A 147 34.35 0.09 -16.18
N TYR A 148 35.19 0.23 -17.24
CA TYR A 148 36.63 -0.01 -17.16
C TYR A 148 37.36 1.22 -16.65
N ARG A 149 37.26 2.35 -17.37
CA ARG A 149 38.06 3.55 -17.18
C ARG A 149 37.94 4.12 -15.78
N ILE A 150 36.67 4.30 -15.28
CA ILE A 150 36.48 4.94 -13.98
C ILE A 150 36.96 4.07 -12.83
N SER A 151 36.73 2.74 -12.90
CA SER A 151 37.21 1.80 -11.87
C SER A 151 38.75 1.75 -11.84
N LYS A 152 39.42 1.81 -13.01
CA LYS A 152 40.87 1.92 -13.12
C LYS A 152 41.42 3.22 -12.55
N GLU A 153 40.89 4.38 -13.02
CA GLU A 153 41.40 5.72 -12.65
C GLU A 153 41.24 5.97 -11.14
N ARG A 154 40.11 5.57 -10.57
CA ARG A 154 39.82 5.73 -9.13
C ARG A 154 40.40 4.60 -8.27
N ASN A 155 40.79 3.54 -8.86
CA ASN A 155 41.26 2.29 -8.19
C ASN A 155 40.27 1.79 -7.12
N VAL A 156 38.97 1.81 -7.42
CA VAL A 156 37.90 1.38 -6.52
C VAL A 156 36.88 0.51 -7.23
N SER A 157 36.29 -0.42 -6.49
CA SER A 157 35.16 -1.21 -6.96
C SER A 157 33.89 -0.34 -6.99
N ARG A 158 33.09 -0.46 -8.06
CA ARG A 158 31.88 0.34 -8.19
C ARG A 158 30.92 -0.19 -9.23
N TRP A 159 29.65 0.22 -9.11
CA TRP A 159 28.63 0.04 -10.13
C TRP A 159 28.73 1.14 -11.20
N SER A 160 28.53 0.76 -12.47
CA SER A 160 28.39 1.70 -13.58
C SER A 160 27.01 2.34 -13.63
N ARG A 161 26.87 3.42 -14.41
CA ARG A 161 25.55 3.86 -14.90
C ARG A 161 25.01 2.80 -15.86
N PRO A 162 23.66 2.73 -16.04
CA PRO A 162 23.06 1.89 -17.07
C PRO A 162 23.61 2.19 -18.46
N TYR A 163 23.78 1.15 -19.26
CA TYR A 163 24.13 1.24 -20.66
C TYR A 163 23.61 0.01 -21.43
N HIS A 164 23.49 0.16 -22.74
CA HIS A 164 23.11 -0.96 -23.60
C HIS A 164 24.33 -1.81 -23.93
N GLU A 165 24.25 -3.10 -23.64
CA GLU A 165 25.31 -4.05 -23.94
C GLU A 165 25.14 -4.54 -25.39
N LEU A 166 26.07 -4.11 -26.26
CA LEU A 166 25.98 -4.35 -27.71
C LEU A 166 26.27 -5.80 -28.14
N SER A 167 26.97 -6.57 -27.29
CA SER A 167 27.34 -7.95 -27.61
C SER A 167 26.22 -8.97 -27.38
N SER A 168 25.13 -8.57 -26.71
CA SER A 168 24.08 -9.46 -26.23
C SER A 168 22.67 -8.93 -26.45
N ASN A 169 22.28 -8.65 -27.70
CA ASN A 169 20.93 -8.21 -28.08
C ASN A 169 20.46 -6.90 -27.41
N ASP A 170 21.35 -5.94 -27.21
CA ASP A 170 21.01 -4.59 -26.68
C ASP A 170 20.36 -4.62 -25.30
N ILE A 171 20.79 -5.52 -24.44
CA ILE A 171 20.25 -5.64 -23.07
C ILE A 171 20.75 -4.48 -22.21
N LEU A 172 19.82 -3.83 -21.51
CA LEU A 172 20.15 -2.78 -20.56
C LEU A 172 20.78 -3.37 -19.31
N THR A 173 22.02 -2.97 -19.02
CA THR A 173 22.83 -3.51 -17.93
C THR A 173 23.40 -2.42 -17.04
N SER A 174 23.72 -2.80 -15.80
CA SER A 174 24.63 -2.07 -14.92
C SER A 174 25.73 -3.04 -14.49
N THR A 175 26.96 -2.60 -14.55
CA THR A 175 28.15 -3.44 -14.35
C THR A 175 28.82 -3.11 -13.03
N TYR A 176 29.10 -4.12 -12.22
CA TYR A 176 29.98 -3.99 -11.07
C TYR A 176 31.40 -4.35 -11.45
N SER A 177 32.30 -3.41 -11.30
CA SER A 177 33.70 -3.50 -11.73
C SER A 177 34.66 -3.46 -10.55
N VAL A 178 35.56 -4.43 -10.49
CA VAL A 178 36.58 -4.59 -9.43
C VAL A 178 37.97 -4.52 -10.05
N PRO A 179 38.85 -3.61 -9.62
CA PRO A 179 40.22 -3.55 -10.10
C PRO A 179 41.04 -4.80 -9.70
N LEU A 180 41.67 -5.43 -10.69
CA LEU A 180 42.69 -6.47 -10.47
C LEU A 180 44.00 -5.79 -10.19
N ARG A 181 44.71 -6.20 -9.12
CA ARG A 181 45.92 -5.55 -8.66
C ARG A 181 47.09 -6.54 -8.61
N ASP A 182 48.25 -6.08 -9.04
CA ASP A 182 49.51 -6.79 -8.80
C ASP A 182 49.92 -6.66 -7.32
N PRO A 183 50.98 -7.41 -6.87
CA PRO A 183 51.50 -7.29 -5.50
C PRO A 183 52.02 -5.89 -5.13
N LYS A 184 52.25 -5.02 -6.12
CA LYS A 184 52.68 -3.61 -5.94
C LYS A 184 51.47 -2.66 -5.92
N ASN A 185 50.24 -3.19 -5.93
CA ASN A 185 48.98 -2.44 -5.96
C ASN A 185 48.71 -1.65 -7.27
N ASN A 186 49.43 -1.98 -8.37
CA ASN A 186 49.10 -1.42 -9.67
C ASN A 186 47.87 -2.14 -10.26
N VAL A 187 46.99 -1.41 -10.92
CA VAL A 187 45.85 -1.99 -11.64
C VAL A 187 46.35 -2.64 -12.92
N ILE A 188 46.18 -3.95 -13.05
CA ILE A 188 46.57 -4.76 -14.20
C ILE A 188 45.38 -5.15 -15.10
N GLY A 189 44.17 -4.82 -14.66
CA GLY A 189 42.94 -5.11 -15.37
C GLY A 189 41.73 -4.86 -14.50
N ILE A 190 40.56 -5.11 -15.05
CA ILE A 190 39.26 -4.97 -14.37
C ILE A 190 38.48 -6.28 -14.48
N PHE A 191 38.01 -6.79 -13.36
CA PHE A 191 37.04 -7.86 -13.31
C PHE A 191 35.63 -7.25 -13.18
N SER A 192 34.77 -7.53 -14.13
CA SER A 192 33.42 -6.98 -14.18
C SER A 192 32.37 -8.07 -14.25
N VAL A 193 31.21 -7.80 -13.63
CA VAL A 193 30.00 -8.61 -13.71
C VAL A 193 28.81 -7.73 -14.04
N ASP A 194 27.96 -8.20 -14.94
CA ASP A 194 26.83 -7.46 -15.47
C ASP A 194 25.54 -7.96 -14.84
N LEU A 195 24.73 -7.01 -14.37
CA LEU A 195 23.37 -7.21 -13.92
C LEU A 195 22.40 -6.72 -14.99
N SER A 196 21.51 -7.61 -15.47
CA SER A 196 20.41 -7.21 -16.34
C SER A 196 19.37 -6.40 -15.56
N LEU A 197 19.11 -5.17 -15.99
CA LEU A 197 18.13 -4.30 -15.34
C LEU A 197 16.69 -4.74 -15.65
N ASN A 198 16.45 -5.40 -16.78
CA ASN A 198 15.16 -6.01 -17.08
C ASN A 198 14.85 -7.13 -16.07
N TRP A 199 15.81 -8.02 -15.85
CA TRP A 199 15.66 -9.08 -14.85
C TRP A 199 15.46 -8.52 -13.42
N LEU A 200 16.19 -7.45 -13.06
CA LEU A 200 16.02 -6.78 -11.78
C LEU A 200 14.61 -6.20 -11.64
N THR A 201 14.07 -5.61 -12.72
CA THR A 201 12.70 -5.08 -12.74
C THR A 201 11.68 -6.19 -12.51
N GLU A 202 11.79 -7.31 -13.23
CA GLU A 202 10.92 -8.48 -13.06
C GLU A 202 10.98 -9.04 -11.64
N LEU A 203 12.18 -9.10 -11.04
CA LEU A 203 12.36 -9.53 -9.66
C LEU A 203 11.64 -8.62 -8.67
N ILE A 204 11.74 -7.30 -8.84
CA ILE A 204 11.06 -6.31 -8.00
C ILE A 204 9.55 -6.42 -8.18
N ASP A 205 9.07 -6.51 -9.41
CA ASP A 205 7.66 -6.63 -9.74
C ASP A 205 7.02 -7.91 -9.19
N SER A 206 7.80 -9.01 -9.12
CA SER A 206 7.32 -10.27 -8.53
C SER A 206 6.94 -10.18 -7.04
N VAL A 207 7.41 -9.16 -6.33
CA VAL A 207 7.20 -8.98 -4.89
C VAL A 207 6.46 -7.69 -4.53
N LYS A 208 5.99 -6.93 -5.52
CA LYS A 208 5.23 -5.71 -5.29
C LYS A 208 3.89 -6.02 -4.61
N PRO A 209 3.46 -5.21 -3.63
CA PRO A 209 2.25 -5.50 -2.86
C PRO A 209 0.94 -5.13 -3.58
N TYR A 210 1.00 -4.27 -4.61
CA TYR A 210 -0.12 -3.81 -5.43
C TYR A 210 0.29 -3.81 -6.89
N GLU A 211 -0.62 -4.16 -7.80
CA GLU A 211 -0.37 -4.24 -9.25
C GLU A 211 0.19 -2.95 -9.82
N ASP A 212 -0.38 -1.80 -9.42
CA ASP A 212 0.00 -0.48 -9.92
C ASP A 212 1.11 0.19 -9.08
N SER A 213 1.69 -0.50 -8.10
CA SER A 213 2.89 -0.01 -7.42
C SER A 213 4.12 -0.32 -8.26
N TYR A 214 5.09 0.57 -8.23
CA TYR A 214 6.35 0.39 -8.92
C TYR A 214 7.52 0.95 -8.12
N SER A 215 8.72 0.53 -8.49
CA SER A 215 9.93 1.01 -7.84
C SER A 215 10.85 1.69 -8.85
N ILE A 216 11.55 2.71 -8.37
CA ILE A 216 12.62 3.39 -9.10
C ILE A 216 13.91 3.31 -8.29
N ILE A 217 15.04 3.30 -8.97
CA ILE A 217 16.36 3.38 -8.35
C ILE A 217 17.09 4.56 -8.98
N VAL A 218 17.62 5.45 -8.15
CA VAL A 218 18.40 6.60 -8.59
C VAL A 218 19.77 6.62 -7.92
N ASN A 219 20.77 7.20 -8.60
CA ASN A 219 22.07 7.45 -8.01
C ASN A 219 22.14 8.83 -7.33
N ARG A 220 23.27 9.18 -6.72
CA ARG A 220 23.49 10.48 -6.07
C ARG A 220 23.47 11.68 -7.01
N GLU A 221 23.60 11.45 -8.31
CA GLU A 221 23.53 12.49 -9.34
C GLU A 221 22.09 12.70 -9.84
N GLY A 222 21.11 11.97 -9.28
CA GLY A 222 19.71 12.02 -9.69
C GLY A 222 19.38 11.20 -10.93
N ARG A 223 20.36 10.52 -11.52
CA ARG A 223 20.15 9.67 -12.71
C ARG A 223 19.46 8.37 -12.33
N TYR A 224 18.52 7.95 -13.15
CA TYR A 224 17.87 6.66 -12.98
C TYR A 224 18.83 5.51 -13.25
N ILE A 225 18.82 4.54 -12.35
CA ILE A 225 19.40 3.20 -12.55
C ILE A 225 18.31 2.25 -13.02
N LEU A 226 17.09 2.41 -12.48
CA LEU A 226 15.91 1.63 -12.83
C LEU A 226 14.68 2.51 -12.79
N HIS A 227 13.86 2.42 -13.87
CA HIS A 227 12.58 3.09 -13.99
C HIS A 227 11.61 2.22 -14.82
N PRO A 228 10.34 2.05 -14.43
CA PRO A 228 9.40 1.13 -15.11
C PRO A 228 8.85 1.66 -16.44
N GLY A 229 9.11 2.92 -16.80
CA GLY A 229 8.60 3.50 -18.05
C GLY A 229 9.35 2.99 -19.31
N ASN A 230 8.60 2.73 -20.38
CA ASN A 230 9.20 2.31 -21.65
C ASN A 230 10.20 3.33 -22.22
N ASP A 231 9.98 4.62 -21.95
CA ASP A 231 10.86 5.71 -22.40
C ASP A 231 12.21 5.72 -21.68
N PHE A 232 12.32 5.03 -20.55
CA PHE A 232 13.59 4.91 -19.81
C PHE A 232 14.66 4.19 -20.63
N PHE A 233 14.26 3.17 -21.40
CA PHE A 233 15.18 2.41 -22.23
C PHE A 233 15.72 3.21 -23.45
N THR A 234 15.05 4.30 -23.82
CA THR A 234 15.42 5.14 -24.96
C THR A 234 16.17 6.41 -24.56
N ASP A 235 16.03 6.86 -23.32
CA ASP A 235 16.64 8.10 -22.81
C ASP A 235 17.26 7.89 -21.43
N LEU A 236 18.48 7.39 -21.41
CA LEU A 236 19.28 7.14 -20.18
C LEU A 236 19.78 8.43 -19.50
N ASP A 237 19.55 9.60 -20.11
CA ASP A 237 19.95 10.90 -19.55
C ASP A 237 18.86 11.56 -18.70
N LYS A 238 17.67 10.95 -18.62
CA LYS A 238 16.62 11.41 -17.70
C LYS A 238 17.08 11.38 -16.26
N ASP A 239 16.69 12.40 -15.51
CA ASP A 239 16.95 12.48 -14.09
C ASP A 239 15.70 12.85 -13.29
N ILE A 240 15.70 12.48 -12.01
CA ILE A 240 14.56 12.64 -11.10
C ILE A 240 14.25 14.11 -10.80
N LEU A 241 15.24 15.02 -10.87
CA LEU A 241 15.00 16.46 -10.63
C LEU A 241 14.26 17.08 -11.80
N HIS A 242 14.66 16.73 -13.02
CA HIS A 242 13.97 17.22 -14.22
C HIS A 242 12.53 16.75 -14.28
N GLU A 243 12.27 15.48 -13.94
CA GLU A 243 10.89 14.99 -13.81
C GLU A 243 10.11 15.71 -12.72
N ALA A 244 10.72 15.92 -11.55
CA ALA A 244 10.08 16.65 -10.46
C ALA A 244 9.75 18.11 -10.81
N GLU A 245 10.59 18.78 -11.63
CA GLU A 245 10.31 20.11 -12.16
C GLU A 245 9.13 20.11 -13.15
N ILE A 246 9.05 19.11 -14.04
CA ILE A 246 7.93 18.97 -14.99
C ILE A 246 6.61 18.80 -14.23
N LEU A 247 6.61 18.06 -13.11
CA LEU A 247 5.41 17.84 -12.27
C LEU A 247 4.93 19.11 -11.57
N GLN A 248 5.76 20.17 -11.49
CA GLN A 248 5.48 21.41 -10.77
C GLN A 248 5.02 21.19 -9.32
N ASP A 249 5.43 20.08 -8.71
CA ASP A 249 5.12 19.73 -7.32
C ASP A 249 6.36 19.95 -6.44
N THR A 250 6.29 20.95 -5.57
CA THR A 250 7.38 21.27 -4.63
C THR A 250 7.77 20.09 -3.74
N ASN A 251 6.83 19.20 -3.42
CA ASN A 251 7.11 17.99 -2.62
C ASN A 251 7.94 17.00 -3.44
N ALA A 252 7.63 16.80 -4.74
CA ALA A 252 8.40 15.91 -5.60
C ALA A 252 9.87 16.33 -5.65
N SER A 253 10.16 17.62 -5.88
CA SER A 253 11.52 18.14 -5.89
C SER A 253 12.24 17.96 -4.56
N LYS A 254 11.56 18.22 -3.43
CA LYS A 254 12.12 18.00 -2.10
C LYS A 254 12.46 16.52 -1.86
N LEU A 255 11.58 15.59 -2.25
CA LEU A 255 11.79 14.16 -2.09
C LEU A 255 12.95 13.68 -2.97
N ALA A 256 13.06 14.17 -4.22
CA ALA A 256 14.17 13.89 -5.12
C ALA A 256 15.52 14.30 -4.51
N HIS A 257 15.62 15.50 -3.95
CA HIS A 257 16.84 15.95 -3.26
C HIS A 257 17.22 15.08 -2.07
N LEU A 258 16.25 14.65 -1.25
CA LEU A 258 16.51 13.73 -0.13
C LEU A 258 17.03 12.37 -0.61
N MET A 259 16.47 11.84 -1.71
CA MET A 259 16.95 10.60 -2.32
C MET A 259 18.39 10.72 -2.82
N MET A 260 18.73 11.80 -3.52
CA MET A 260 20.10 12.09 -4.00
C MET A 260 21.12 12.20 -2.84
N GLN A 261 20.69 12.71 -1.68
CA GLN A 261 21.51 12.76 -0.48
C GLN A 261 21.68 11.39 0.21
N GLY A 262 21.05 10.33 -0.31
CA GLY A 262 21.09 9.00 0.28
C GLY A 262 20.33 8.90 1.61
N GLN A 263 19.33 9.76 1.80
CA GLN A 263 18.49 9.72 3.00
C GLN A 263 17.37 8.69 2.84
N LYS A 264 16.86 8.21 3.98
CA LYS A 264 15.63 7.43 4.09
C LYS A 264 14.48 8.38 4.39
N GLY A 265 13.34 8.17 3.73
CA GLY A 265 12.19 9.02 3.97
C GLY A 265 10.92 8.52 3.29
N LYS A 266 9.88 9.32 3.47
CA LYS A 266 8.56 9.08 2.88
C LYS A 266 7.84 10.40 2.61
N GLY A 267 6.90 10.37 1.70
CA GLY A 267 6.13 11.55 1.37
C GLY A 267 4.98 11.26 0.42
N VAL A 268 4.37 12.33 -0.04
CA VAL A 268 3.26 12.27 -0.99
C VAL A 268 3.51 13.33 -2.06
N PHE A 269 3.27 12.99 -3.30
CA PHE A 269 3.29 13.90 -4.43
C PHE A 269 2.21 13.54 -5.46
N VAL A 270 1.98 14.41 -6.43
CA VAL A 270 0.98 14.20 -7.47
C VAL A 270 1.66 14.10 -8.83
N ASN A 271 1.36 13.03 -9.58
CA ASN A 271 1.79 12.85 -10.96
C ASN A 271 0.57 12.56 -11.83
N ASN A 272 0.37 13.32 -12.92
CA ASN A 272 -0.75 13.17 -13.85
C ASN A 272 -2.12 13.03 -13.15
N HIS A 273 -2.42 13.90 -12.19
CA HIS A 273 -3.62 13.88 -11.34
C HIS A 273 -3.76 12.65 -10.43
N VAL A 274 -2.79 11.73 -10.42
CA VAL A 274 -2.74 10.60 -9.49
C VAL A 274 -1.85 10.97 -8.31
N LYS A 275 -2.39 10.81 -7.12
CA LYS A 275 -1.66 11.01 -5.87
C LYS A 275 -0.90 9.73 -5.53
N TYR A 276 0.42 9.85 -5.29
CA TYR A 276 1.29 8.74 -4.90
C TYR A 276 1.83 8.94 -3.49
N TYR A 277 1.85 7.86 -2.74
CA TYR A 277 2.68 7.74 -1.55
C TYR A 277 4.01 7.12 -1.96
N ILE A 278 5.11 7.74 -1.56
CA ILE A 278 6.47 7.29 -1.83
C ILE A 278 7.18 6.95 -0.51
N TYR A 279 7.85 5.82 -0.51
CA TYR A 279 8.80 5.43 0.53
C TYR A 279 10.14 5.17 -0.13
N PHE A 280 11.20 5.79 0.37
CA PHE A 280 12.55 5.65 -0.20
C PHE A 280 13.60 5.40 0.88
N THR A 281 14.61 4.63 0.50
CA THR A 281 15.70 4.23 1.39
C THR A 281 16.95 3.92 0.58
N PRO A 282 18.17 4.24 1.09
CA PRO A 282 19.40 3.92 0.41
C PRO A 282 19.60 2.40 0.32
N ILE A 283 20.19 1.96 -0.79
CA ILE A 283 20.65 0.58 -0.96
C ILE A 283 22.05 0.49 -0.37
N LEU A 284 22.17 -0.24 0.73
CA LEU A 284 23.42 -0.31 1.49
C LEU A 284 24.58 -0.86 0.66
N GLY A 285 25.69 -0.14 0.66
CA GLY A 285 26.93 -0.49 -0.07
C GLY A 285 26.99 0.05 -1.48
N THR A 286 25.95 0.72 -1.95
CA THR A 286 25.94 1.40 -3.23
C THR A 286 25.75 2.92 -3.06
N GLU A 287 25.91 3.67 -4.14
CA GLU A 287 25.52 5.09 -4.20
C GLU A 287 24.07 5.28 -4.65
N TRP A 288 23.24 4.23 -4.55
CA TRP A 288 21.86 4.20 -5.05
C TRP A 288 20.86 4.38 -3.94
N ASN A 289 19.75 5.02 -4.27
CA ASN A 289 18.58 5.12 -3.42
C ASN A 289 17.39 4.52 -4.17
N MET A 290 16.66 3.65 -3.51
CA MET A 290 15.48 3.00 -4.06
C MET A 290 14.23 3.63 -3.47
N ALA A 291 13.28 3.97 -4.32
CA ALA A 291 11.95 4.40 -3.92
C ALA A 291 10.90 3.45 -4.46
N THR A 292 9.91 3.14 -3.63
CA THR A 292 8.69 2.44 -4.06
C THR A 292 7.50 3.38 -3.97
N LEU A 293 6.75 3.44 -5.07
CA LEU A 293 5.63 4.34 -5.27
C LEU A 293 4.32 3.55 -5.23
N PHE A 294 3.38 4.06 -4.45
CA PHE A 294 2.07 3.44 -4.24
C PHE A 294 0.97 4.42 -4.62
N PRO A 295 0.10 4.10 -5.60
CA PRO A 295 -1.07 4.92 -5.88
C PRO A 295 -1.95 5.06 -4.64
N TYR A 296 -2.30 6.30 -4.29
CA TYR A 296 -3.06 6.59 -3.08
C TYR A 296 -4.46 5.95 -3.08
N SER A 297 -5.07 5.80 -4.26
CA SER A 297 -6.36 5.12 -4.44
C SER A 297 -6.33 3.69 -3.88
N HIS A 298 -5.32 2.90 -4.21
CA HIS A 298 -5.23 1.50 -3.77
C HIS A 298 -5.00 1.34 -2.26
N ILE A 299 -4.36 2.32 -1.63
CA ILE A 299 -4.18 2.34 -0.17
C ILE A 299 -5.55 2.44 0.51
N PHE A 300 -6.46 3.23 -0.06
CA PHE A 300 -7.74 3.59 0.54
C PHE A 300 -8.96 2.84 -0.04
N ASP A 301 -8.82 2.05 -1.09
CA ASP A 301 -9.92 1.26 -1.67
C ASP A 301 -10.58 0.34 -0.64
N LYS A 302 -9.78 -0.30 0.20
CA LYS A 302 -10.29 -1.11 1.32
C LYS A 302 -11.03 -0.26 2.35
N LEU A 303 -10.56 0.96 2.61
CA LEU A 303 -11.21 1.90 3.52
C LEU A 303 -12.57 2.34 2.96
N HIS A 304 -12.64 2.68 1.67
CA HIS A 304 -13.91 3.04 1.02
C HIS A 304 -14.93 1.91 1.09
N ARG A 305 -14.54 0.68 0.79
CA ARG A 305 -15.43 -0.50 0.90
C ARG A 305 -15.90 -0.71 2.33
N PHE A 306 -15.01 -0.60 3.31
CA PHE A 306 -15.35 -0.70 4.72
C PHE A 306 -16.31 0.41 5.18
N THR A 307 -16.11 1.64 4.71
CA THR A 307 -17.00 2.78 4.97
C THR A 307 -18.41 2.52 4.49
N TRP A 308 -18.59 1.97 3.28
CA TRP A 308 -19.92 1.62 2.77
C TRP A 308 -20.61 0.54 3.59
N ILE A 309 -19.87 -0.47 4.06
CA ILE A 309 -20.42 -1.51 4.95
C ILE A 309 -20.91 -0.88 6.27
N ILE A 310 -20.13 0.02 6.86
CA ILE A 310 -20.49 0.73 8.09
C ILE A 310 -21.73 1.60 7.86
N ILE A 311 -21.81 2.37 6.79
CA ILE A 311 -22.97 3.20 6.46
C ILE A 311 -24.24 2.32 6.30
N LEU A 312 -24.15 1.24 5.52
CA LEU A 312 -25.28 0.35 5.26
C LEU A 312 -25.78 -0.32 6.56
N SER A 313 -24.86 -0.85 7.38
CA SER A 313 -25.20 -1.44 8.67
C SER A 313 -25.82 -0.43 9.63
N SER A 314 -25.38 0.81 9.58
CA SER A 314 -25.91 1.91 10.36
C SER A 314 -27.34 2.28 9.97
N VAL A 315 -27.63 2.35 8.68
CA VAL A 315 -28.98 2.62 8.17
C VAL A 315 -29.95 1.48 8.57
N LEU A 316 -29.48 0.23 8.46
CA LEU A 316 -30.27 -0.94 8.87
C LEU A 316 -30.59 -0.90 10.38
N PHE A 317 -29.58 -0.62 11.20
CA PHE A 317 -29.76 -0.50 12.65
C PHE A 317 -30.75 0.61 13.01
N LEU A 318 -30.66 1.76 12.37
CA LEU A 318 -31.57 2.88 12.59
C LEU A 318 -33.02 2.54 12.21
N ALA A 319 -33.23 1.87 11.08
CA ALA A 319 -34.54 1.39 10.65
C ALA A 319 -35.15 0.42 11.68
N LEU A 320 -34.33 -0.53 12.17
CA LEU A 320 -34.76 -1.48 13.21
C LEU A 320 -35.16 -0.74 14.51
N LEU A 321 -34.36 0.23 14.93
CA LEU A 321 -34.63 1.04 16.12
C LEU A 321 -35.93 1.79 15.99
N VAL A 322 -36.22 2.41 14.85
CA VAL A 322 -37.51 3.11 14.58
C VAL A 322 -38.68 2.12 14.67
N ILE A 323 -38.55 0.91 14.10
CA ILE A 323 -39.60 -0.11 14.17
C ILE A 323 -39.85 -0.54 15.63
N ILE A 324 -38.78 -0.82 16.39
CA ILE A 324 -38.90 -1.19 17.80
C ILE A 324 -39.57 -0.10 18.62
N CYS A 325 -39.08 1.16 18.51
CA CYS A 325 -39.67 2.29 19.23
C CYS A 325 -41.17 2.49 18.90
N THR A 326 -41.52 2.48 17.61
CA THR A 326 -42.90 2.69 17.18
C THR A 326 -43.82 1.55 17.62
N THR A 327 -43.39 0.31 17.56
CA THR A 327 -44.19 -0.86 18.01
C THR A 327 -44.37 -0.86 19.53
N THR A 328 -43.29 -0.57 20.28
CA THR A 328 -43.35 -0.51 21.75
C THR A 328 -44.26 0.63 22.23
N VAL A 329 -44.06 1.82 21.72
CA VAL A 329 -44.92 2.96 22.09
C VAL A 329 -46.37 2.72 21.73
N ARG A 330 -46.69 2.10 20.58
CA ARG A 330 -48.05 1.73 20.19
C ARG A 330 -48.65 0.70 21.17
N LYS A 331 -47.88 -0.30 21.57
CA LYS A 331 -48.37 -1.31 22.55
C LYS A 331 -48.73 -0.67 23.90
N ILE A 332 -47.96 0.28 24.39
CA ILE A 332 -48.19 0.94 25.69
C ILE A 332 -49.30 1.98 25.58
N THR A 333 -49.34 2.79 24.53
CA THR A 333 -50.27 3.94 24.46
C THR A 333 -51.63 3.58 23.97
N ARG A 334 -51.85 2.47 23.24
CA ARG A 334 -53.15 2.04 22.74
C ARG A 334 -54.15 1.74 23.86
N PRO A 335 -53.85 0.93 24.89
CA PRO A 335 -54.71 0.70 26.04
C PRO A 335 -55.04 1.99 26.79
N LEU A 336 -54.05 2.88 27.02
CA LEU A 336 -54.28 4.16 27.71
C LEU A 336 -55.31 5.05 26.97
N LYS A 337 -55.28 5.10 25.65
CA LYS A 337 -56.30 5.81 24.86
C LYS A 337 -57.68 5.23 25.04
N ILE A 338 -57.80 3.90 25.10
CA ILE A 338 -59.10 3.24 25.31
C ILE A 338 -59.63 3.54 26.73
N PHE A 339 -58.78 3.49 27.75
CA PHE A 339 -59.18 3.87 29.11
C PHE A 339 -59.63 5.33 29.17
N ALA A 340 -58.90 6.28 28.57
CA ALA A 340 -59.31 7.69 28.52
C ALA A 340 -60.69 7.89 27.81
N ALA A 341 -60.90 7.17 26.72
CA ALA A 341 -62.21 7.20 26.02
C ALA A 341 -63.35 6.59 26.87
N SER A 342 -63.04 5.47 27.54
CA SER A 342 -64.01 4.81 28.43
C SER A 342 -64.35 5.68 29.64
N THR A 343 -63.41 6.39 30.22
CA THR A 343 -63.67 7.34 31.32
C THR A 343 -64.60 8.48 30.87
N HIS A 344 -64.37 9.00 29.67
CA HIS A 344 -65.21 10.05 29.08
C HIS A 344 -66.64 9.56 28.88
N SER A 345 -66.83 8.37 28.33
CA SER A 345 -68.17 7.78 28.14
C SER A 345 -68.86 7.46 29.44
N ILE A 346 -68.13 7.04 30.50
CA ILE A 346 -68.69 6.85 31.82
C ILE A 346 -69.18 8.20 32.40
N ALA A 347 -68.42 9.28 32.21
CA ALA A 347 -68.78 10.63 32.61
C ALA A 347 -70.06 11.14 31.90
N GLU A 348 -70.35 10.70 30.69
CA GLU A 348 -71.59 10.96 29.93
C GLU A 348 -72.75 10.04 30.31
N GLY A 349 -72.54 9.15 31.28
CA GLY A 349 -73.59 8.29 31.80
C GLY A 349 -73.74 6.92 31.12
N ASN A 350 -72.80 6.56 30.24
CA ASN A 350 -72.78 5.25 29.61
C ASN A 350 -71.82 4.28 30.38
N PHE A 351 -72.36 3.42 31.23
CA PHE A 351 -71.65 2.49 32.11
C PHE A 351 -71.45 1.09 31.50
N ASN A 352 -72.09 0.77 30.35
CA ASN A 352 -72.07 -0.52 29.70
C ASN A 352 -70.98 -0.60 28.60
N ILE A 353 -69.76 -0.15 28.89
CA ILE A 353 -68.69 -0.15 27.94
C ILE A 353 -67.85 -1.46 28.14
N THR A 354 -67.56 -2.17 27.07
CA THR A 354 -66.63 -3.31 27.09
C THR A 354 -65.18 -2.83 27.09
N LEU A 355 -64.46 -3.13 28.15
CA LEU A 355 -63.02 -2.84 28.21
C LEU A 355 -62.25 -3.81 27.34
N PRO A 356 -61.15 -3.39 26.73
CA PRO A 356 -60.29 -4.29 25.92
C PRO A 356 -59.63 -5.34 26.81
N VAL A 357 -59.51 -6.54 26.33
CA VAL A 357 -58.76 -7.59 27.02
C VAL A 357 -57.27 -7.23 26.95
N ILE A 358 -56.61 -7.13 28.11
CA ILE A 358 -55.17 -6.86 28.24
C ILE A 358 -54.45 -8.15 28.56
N HIS A 359 -53.42 -8.45 27.79
CA HIS A 359 -52.61 -9.71 27.94
C HIS A 359 -51.21 -9.42 28.54
N THR A 360 -51.04 -8.34 29.31
CA THR A 360 -49.80 -8.01 30.00
C THR A 360 -49.89 -8.39 31.49
N GLN A 361 -48.75 -8.65 32.15
CA GLN A 361 -48.68 -8.94 33.57
C GLN A 361 -47.88 -7.82 34.31
N ASP A 362 -48.06 -6.59 33.87
CA ASP A 362 -47.40 -5.38 34.37
C ASP A 362 -48.43 -4.40 34.99
N GLU A 363 -47.99 -3.20 35.32
CA GLU A 363 -48.78 -2.12 35.89
C GLU A 363 -50.02 -1.79 35.03
N MET A 364 -50.05 -2.17 33.77
CA MET A 364 -51.22 -2.01 32.89
C MET A 364 -52.34 -2.96 33.24
N LEU A 365 -52.01 -4.17 33.72
CA LEU A 365 -52.99 -5.12 34.21
C LEU A 365 -53.62 -4.62 35.52
N ASP A 366 -52.80 -4.04 36.43
CA ASP A 366 -53.27 -3.49 37.69
C ASP A 366 -54.20 -2.28 37.42
N LEU A 367 -53.83 -1.43 36.48
CA LEU A 367 -54.71 -0.31 36.05
C LEU A 367 -56.02 -0.82 35.43
N TYR A 368 -55.97 -1.87 34.63
CA TYR A 368 -57.15 -2.49 34.04
C TYR A 368 -58.08 -3.03 35.12
N ASN A 369 -57.56 -3.78 36.09
CA ASN A 369 -58.34 -4.36 37.17
C ASN A 369 -59.00 -3.26 38.05
N ALA A 370 -58.25 -2.24 38.42
CA ALA A 370 -58.75 -1.12 39.19
C ALA A 370 -59.85 -0.35 38.44
N PHE A 371 -59.67 -0.12 37.13
CA PHE A 371 -60.63 0.55 36.28
C PHE A 371 -61.91 -0.30 36.08
N SER A 372 -61.77 -1.61 35.88
CA SER A 372 -62.88 -2.56 35.76
C SER A 372 -63.73 -2.61 37.04
N GLU A 373 -63.05 -2.69 38.20
CA GLU A 373 -63.71 -2.68 39.49
C GLU A 373 -64.48 -1.36 39.74
N MET A 374 -63.87 -0.22 39.42
CA MET A 374 -64.53 1.09 39.47
C MET A 374 -65.73 1.15 38.59
N GLN A 375 -65.68 0.68 37.35
CA GLN A 375 -66.80 0.66 36.40
C GLN A 375 -67.98 -0.20 36.92
N GLU A 376 -67.67 -1.39 37.47
CA GLU A 376 -68.65 -2.28 38.05
C GLU A 376 -69.37 -1.65 39.25
N LYS A 377 -68.59 -1.07 40.18
CA LYS A 377 -69.14 -0.38 41.36
C LYS A 377 -70.00 0.77 40.97
N LEU A 378 -69.60 1.62 40.04
CA LEU A 378 -70.41 2.76 39.52
C LEU A 378 -71.68 2.29 38.85
N SER A 379 -71.63 1.26 38.00
CA SER A 379 -72.80 0.66 37.32
C SER A 379 -73.81 0.12 38.34
N LYS A 380 -73.34 -0.60 39.37
CA LYS A 380 -74.18 -1.11 40.47
C LYS A 380 -74.79 0.04 41.29
N TYR A 381 -74.09 1.08 41.56
CA TYR A 381 -74.56 2.23 42.34
C TYR A 381 -75.66 3.01 41.57
N MET A 382 -75.42 3.24 40.27
CA MET A 382 -76.38 3.92 39.39
C MET A 382 -77.67 3.10 39.17
N LYS A 383 -77.53 1.78 39.06
CA LYS A 383 -78.78 0.90 39.03
C LYS A 383 -79.53 0.92 40.33
N ARG A 384 -78.87 0.97 41.47
CA ARG A 384 -79.57 1.11 42.82
C ARG A 384 -80.23 2.46 43.05
N SER A 385 -79.63 3.54 42.54
CA SER A 385 -80.16 4.88 42.69
C SER A 385 -81.37 5.27 41.77
N GLY A 386 -81.81 4.35 40.93
CA GLY A 386 -82.95 4.58 40.01
C GLY A 386 -82.67 5.53 38.84
N LEU A 387 -81.40 6.02 38.69
CA LEU A 387 -81.02 7.02 37.69
C LEU A 387 -80.78 6.42 36.29
N MET A 388 -80.86 5.10 36.12
CA MET A 388 -80.71 4.42 34.81
C MET A 388 -82.02 4.17 34.08
N ASN A 389 -83.20 4.47 34.70
CA ASN A 389 -84.50 4.22 34.08
C ASN A 389 -85.14 5.44 33.48
N GLN A 390 -84.43 6.58 33.36
CA GLN A 390 -84.96 7.77 32.67
C GLN A 390 -84.04 8.13 31.47
N LYS A 391 -84.13 7.31 30.38
CA LYS A 391 -83.93 7.77 28.99
C LYS A 391 -84.50 6.74 28.05
#